data_e82e5245a36b8614386f698d60ba28e6
#
_entry.id   e82e5245a36b8614386f698d60ba28e6
#
_cell.length_a   1.000
_cell.length_b   1.000
_cell.length_c   1.000
_cell.angle_alpha   90.00
_cell.angle_beta   90.00
_cell.angle_gamma   90.00
#
_symmetry.space_group_name_H-M   'P 1'
#
loop_
_entity.id
_entity.type
_entity.pdbx_description
1 polymer ?
#
loop_
_entity_poly.entity_id
_entity_poly.type
_entity_poly.pdbx_seq_one_letter_code
_entity_poly.pdbx_strand_id
1 'polypeptide(L)'
;ATLVGTIGKVSGAHVNPAITAGLWTLKKIPTPNALIYIAAQLLGGASALAIVEYVTNSDVVASGMSTMDGRVFLAEALGTAIFGFGVAAVVMQKLEGMQAAFTVGASLFLGVLVAAMAAPGFLNPAVALANNSWDRTTVIAPLLGSIVGMNVYSFFLAPADSLKSSKKK
;
A
#
# COMPACT_ATOMS: atom_id res chain seq x y z
N ALA A 1 8.58 4.68 6.90
CA ALA A 1 8.92 5.95 7.59
C ALA A 1 9.88 6.79 6.75
N THR A 2 11.08 6.29 6.41
CA THR A 2 12.14 7.05 5.71
C THR A 2 11.63 7.68 4.40
N LEU A 3 11.01 6.90 3.50
CA LEU A 3 10.49 7.44 2.23
C LEU A 3 9.44 8.53 2.43
N VAL A 4 8.56 8.40 3.42
CA VAL A 4 7.57 9.44 3.72
C VAL A 4 8.26 10.73 4.19
N GLY A 5 9.28 10.59 5.03
CA GLY A 5 10.07 11.74 5.51
C GLY A 5 10.91 12.44 4.43
N THR A 6 11.32 11.70 3.39
CA THR A 6 12.22 12.23 2.33
C THR A 6 11.47 12.72 1.10
N ILE A 7 10.61 11.89 0.51
CA ILE A 7 9.91 12.18 -0.75
C ILE A 7 8.41 12.41 -0.60
N GLY A 8 7.89 12.38 0.63
CA GLY A 8 6.45 12.55 0.87
C GLY A 8 5.90 13.87 0.34
N LYS A 9 6.64 14.96 0.46
CA LYS A 9 6.24 16.28 -0.09
C LYS A 9 6.34 16.36 -1.63
N VAL A 10 7.10 15.48 -2.27
CA VAL A 10 7.29 15.45 -3.73
C VAL A 10 6.22 14.61 -4.40
N SER A 11 6.03 13.37 -3.91
CA SER A 11 5.18 12.36 -4.57
C SER A 11 4.09 11.77 -3.68
N GLY A 12 3.98 12.22 -2.43
CA GLY A 12 3.14 11.55 -1.42
C GLY A 12 3.73 10.25 -0.90
N ALA A 13 4.86 9.77 -1.47
CA ALA A 13 5.55 8.53 -1.10
C ALA A 13 4.62 7.31 -1.00
N HIS A 14 3.66 7.17 -1.93
CA HIS A 14 2.74 6.02 -1.93
C HIS A 14 3.49 4.70 -2.05
N VAL A 15 4.39 4.59 -3.02
CA VAL A 15 5.26 3.44 -3.36
C VAL A 15 4.55 2.08 -3.30
N ASN A 16 3.23 2.09 -3.52
CA ASN A 16 2.36 0.92 -3.35
C ASN A 16 1.09 1.09 -4.19
N PRO A 17 0.81 0.21 -5.17
CA PRO A 17 -0.43 0.22 -5.95
C PRO A 17 -1.70 0.15 -5.10
N ALA A 18 -1.71 -0.64 -4.02
CA ALA A 18 -2.87 -0.77 -3.15
C ALA A 18 -3.17 0.54 -2.40
N ILE A 19 -2.15 1.21 -1.88
CA ILE A 19 -2.29 2.53 -1.23
C ILE A 19 -2.75 3.58 -2.24
N THR A 20 -2.20 3.57 -3.45
CA THR A 20 -2.63 4.49 -4.53
C THR A 20 -4.10 4.28 -4.90
N ALA A 21 -4.54 3.03 -5.02
CA ALA A 21 -5.94 2.69 -5.29
C ALA A 21 -6.87 3.15 -4.16
N GLY A 22 -6.50 2.91 -2.90
CA GLY A 22 -7.26 3.39 -1.75
C GLY A 22 -7.40 4.92 -1.72
N LEU A 23 -6.32 5.66 -1.95
CA LEU A 23 -6.35 7.12 -2.04
C LEU A 23 -7.18 7.63 -3.23
N TRP A 24 -7.18 6.89 -4.33
CA TRP A 24 -8.03 7.19 -5.48
C TRP A 24 -9.51 7.04 -5.14
N THR A 25 -9.93 5.99 -4.42
CA THR A 25 -11.33 5.84 -3.98
C THR A 25 -11.76 6.98 -3.05
N LEU A 26 -10.86 7.51 -2.25
CA LEU A 26 -11.07 8.70 -1.41
C LEU A 26 -11.01 10.04 -2.18
N LYS A 27 -10.82 10.00 -3.51
CA LYS A 27 -10.65 11.19 -4.37
C LYS A 27 -9.48 12.09 -3.93
N LYS A 28 -8.44 11.51 -3.32
CA LYS A 28 -7.22 12.23 -2.92
C LYS A 28 -6.16 12.29 -4.01
N ILE A 29 -6.33 11.50 -5.08
CA ILE A 29 -5.50 11.52 -6.29
C ILE A 29 -6.42 11.43 -7.52
N PRO A 30 -6.19 12.23 -8.58
CA PRO A 30 -6.92 12.14 -9.85
C PRO A 30 -6.64 10.81 -10.57
N THR A 31 -7.60 10.30 -11.33
CA THR A 31 -7.48 9.02 -12.04
C THR A 31 -6.24 8.93 -12.94
N PRO A 32 -5.90 9.92 -13.78
CA PRO A 32 -4.70 9.84 -14.61
C PRO A 32 -3.42 9.67 -13.78
N ASN A 33 -3.32 10.43 -12.68
CA ASN A 33 -2.17 10.35 -11.78
C ASN A 33 -2.09 9.00 -11.08
N ALA A 34 -3.23 8.46 -10.62
CA ALA A 34 -3.28 7.14 -9.99
C ALA A 34 -2.75 6.05 -10.94
N LEU A 35 -3.14 6.08 -12.21
CA LEU A 35 -2.67 5.13 -13.22
C LEU A 35 -1.16 5.26 -13.47
N ILE A 36 -0.64 6.49 -13.60
CA ILE A 36 0.80 6.74 -13.78
C ILE A 36 1.59 6.25 -12.56
N TYR A 37 1.11 6.53 -11.35
CA TYR A 37 1.74 6.07 -10.11
C TYR A 37 1.80 4.54 -10.03
N ILE A 38 0.69 3.86 -10.30
CA ILE A 38 0.63 2.39 -10.30
C ILE A 38 1.61 1.82 -11.33
N ALA A 39 1.63 2.36 -12.56
CA ALA A 39 2.56 1.91 -13.59
C ALA A 39 4.02 2.09 -13.16
N ALA A 40 4.39 3.26 -12.63
CA ALA A 40 5.74 3.53 -12.14
C ALA A 40 6.14 2.62 -10.97
N GLN A 41 5.21 2.33 -10.05
CA GLN A 41 5.42 1.43 -8.92
C GLN A 41 5.67 -0.01 -9.38
N LEU A 42 4.90 -0.50 -10.34
CA LEU A 42 5.08 -1.84 -10.91
C LEU A 42 6.40 -1.95 -11.69
N LEU A 43 6.74 -0.94 -12.48
CA LEU A 43 8.06 -0.87 -13.14
C LEU A 43 9.20 -0.87 -12.12
N GLY A 44 9.06 -0.13 -11.03
CA GLY A 44 10.04 -0.15 -9.92
C GLY A 44 10.17 -1.52 -9.28
N GLY A 45 9.06 -2.23 -9.05
CA GLY A 45 9.06 -3.60 -8.54
C GLY A 45 9.76 -4.59 -9.48
N ALA A 46 9.44 -4.53 -10.78
CA ALA A 46 10.09 -5.36 -11.79
C ALA A 46 11.60 -5.06 -11.91
N SER A 47 11.98 -3.78 -11.86
CA SER A 47 13.40 -3.39 -11.87
C SER A 47 14.14 -3.88 -10.63
N ALA A 48 13.50 -3.83 -9.46
CA ALA A 48 14.08 -4.34 -8.22
C ALA A 48 14.33 -5.85 -8.29
N LEU A 49 13.37 -6.63 -8.83
CA LEU A 49 13.54 -8.07 -9.07
C LEU A 49 14.78 -8.33 -9.95
N ALA A 50 14.84 -7.70 -11.13
CA ALA A 50 15.96 -7.88 -12.06
C ALA A 50 17.32 -7.48 -11.46
N ILE A 51 17.36 -6.40 -10.67
CA ILE A 51 18.60 -5.96 -9.99
C ILE A 51 19.01 -7.00 -8.93
N VAL A 52 18.10 -7.49 -8.14
CA VAL A 52 18.42 -8.51 -7.11
C VAL A 52 18.94 -9.77 -7.76
N GLU A 53 18.28 -10.30 -8.78
CA GLU A 53 18.73 -11.49 -9.51
C GLU A 53 20.12 -11.30 -10.14
N TYR A 54 20.36 -10.14 -10.74
CA TYR A 54 21.69 -9.82 -11.29
C TYR A 54 22.78 -9.75 -10.22
N VAL A 55 22.52 -9.04 -9.11
CA VAL A 55 23.55 -8.85 -8.04
C VAL A 55 23.84 -10.13 -7.27
N THR A 56 22.80 -10.94 -7.03
CA THR A 56 22.96 -12.21 -6.30
C THR A 56 23.38 -13.37 -7.21
N ASN A 57 23.35 -13.17 -8.52
CA ASN A 57 23.55 -14.22 -9.54
C ASN A 57 22.67 -15.45 -9.27
N SER A 58 21.43 -15.23 -8.86
CA SER A 58 20.46 -16.29 -8.54
C SER A 58 19.03 -15.79 -8.76
N ASP A 59 18.15 -16.69 -9.19
CA ASP A 59 16.73 -16.40 -9.35
C ASP A 59 16.06 -16.17 -7.99
N VAL A 60 15.19 -15.17 -7.91
CA VAL A 60 14.33 -14.98 -6.74
C VAL A 60 13.22 -16.02 -6.78
N VAL A 61 13.21 -16.90 -5.79
CA VAL A 61 12.20 -17.96 -5.68
C VAL A 61 10.90 -17.35 -5.18
N ALA A 62 9.80 -17.58 -5.91
CA ALA A 62 8.46 -17.17 -5.49
C ALA A 62 8.11 -17.78 -4.12
N SER A 63 7.31 -17.07 -3.33
CA SER A 63 6.89 -17.52 -1.99
C SER A 63 5.97 -18.76 -1.97
N GLY A 64 5.77 -19.41 -3.12
CA GLY A 64 5.11 -20.73 -3.24
C GLY A 64 3.60 -20.73 -3.01
N MET A 65 2.96 -19.59 -2.87
CA MET A 65 1.53 -19.49 -2.57
C MET A 65 0.68 -19.17 -3.82
N SER A 66 0.87 -19.96 -4.88
CA SER A 66 0.20 -19.76 -6.17
C SER A 66 -1.30 -20.14 -6.20
N THR A 67 -1.85 -20.65 -5.12
CA THR A 67 -3.28 -21.00 -5.03
C THR A 67 -4.01 -19.99 -4.15
N MET A 68 -5.26 -19.63 -4.52
CA MET A 68 -6.11 -18.76 -3.69
C MET A 68 -6.45 -19.44 -2.35
N ASP A 69 -5.55 -19.38 -1.38
CA ASP A 69 -5.84 -19.76 0.00
C ASP A 69 -6.58 -18.58 0.68
N GLY A 70 -7.80 -18.86 1.15
CA GLY A 70 -8.62 -17.84 1.81
C GLY A 70 -7.99 -17.25 3.08
N ARG A 71 -7.13 -18.00 3.78
CA ARG A 71 -6.41 -17.52 4.97
C ARG A 71 -5.32 -16.51 4.58
N VAL A 72 -4.56 -16.84 3.55
CA VAL A 72 -3.52 -15.94 2.98
C VAL A 72 -4.18 -14.68 2.45
N PHE A 73 -5.27 -14.82 1.69
CA PHE A 73 -6.03 -13.69 1.17
C PHE A 73 -6.54 -12.78 2.30
N LEU A 74 -7.15 -13.36 3.33
CA LEU A 74 -7.66 -12.60 4.47
C LEU A 74 -6.53 -11.91 5.24
N ALA A 75 -5.41 -12.57 5.45
CA ALA A 75 -4.25 -12.03 6.16
C ALA A 75 -3.64 -10.82 5.41
N GLU A 76 -3.40 -10.93 4.09
CA GLU A 76 -2.94 -9.82 3.25
C GLU A 76 -3.97 -8.66 3.23
N ALA A 77 -5.26 -8.97 3.10
CA ALA A 77 -6.31 -7.96 3.10
C ALA A 77 -6.41 -7.22 4.44
N LEU A 78 -6.43 -7.94 5.56
CA LEU A 78 -6.48 -7.34 6.90
C LEU A 78 -5.23 -6.51 7.20
N GLY A 79 -4.04 -7.05 6.91
CA GLY A 79 -2.79 -6.32 7.08
C GLY A 79 -2.77 -5.02 6.27
N THR A 80 -3.21 -5.09 5.01
CA THR A 80 -3.27 -3.89 4.16
C THR A 80 -4.39 -2.93 4.57
N ALA A 81 -5.49 -3.43 5.15
CA ALA A 81 -6.54 -2.57 5.69
C ALA A 81 -6.03 -1.75 6.88
N ILE A 82 -5.26 -2.35 7.79
CA ILE A 82 -4.61 -1.64 8.91
C ILE A 82 -3.63 -0.60 8.38
N PHE A 83 -2.81 -0.95 7.40
CA PHE A 83 -1.88 -0.01 6.77
C PHE A 83 -2.63 1.14 6.09
N GLY A 84 -3.63 0.85 5.26
CA GLY A 84 -4.46 1.84 4.58
C GLY A 84 -5.21 2.77 5.56
N PHE A 85 -5.72 2.23 6.66
CA PHE A 85 -6.35 3.01 7.73
C PHE A 85 -5.39 4.08 8.30
N GLY A 86 -4.14 3.70 8.60
CA GLY A 86 -3.12 4.64 9.07
C GLY A 86 -2.74 5.70 8.03
N VAL A 87 -2.63 5.32 6.75
CA VAL A 87 -2.40 6.27 5.66
C VAL A 87 -3.56 7.25 5.52
N ALA A 88 -4.81 6.78 5.61
CA ALA A 88 -5.99 7.65 5.60
C ALA A 88 -5.98 8.64 6.76
N ALA A 89 -5.57 8.20 7.96
CA ALA A 89 -5.41 9.07 9.12
C ALA A 89 -4.44 10.22 8.84
N VAL A 90 -3.27 9.91 8.28
CA VAL A 90 -2.26 10.92 7.90
C VAL A 90 -2.84 11.94 6.92
N VAL A 91 -3.48 11.46 5.85
CA VAL A 91 -4.00 12.33 4.79
C VAL A 91 -5.19 13.18 5.27
N MET A 92 -6.12 12.58 6.04
CA MET A 92 -7.32 13.26 6.49
C MET A 92 -7.05 14.26 7.63
N GLN A 93 -6.13 13.94 8.52
CA GLN A 93 -5.71 14.83 9.61
C GLN A 93 -4.62 15.82 9.16
N LYS A 94 -4.11 15.70 7.92
CA LYS A 94 -3.01 16.53 7.39
C LYS A 94 -1.76 16.46 8.27
N LEU A 95 -1.43 15.26 8.75
CA LEU A 95 -0.19 15.06 9.52
C LEU A 95 1.01 15.26 8.60
N GLU A 96 2.06 15.87 9.14
CA GLU A 96 3.29 16.19 8.39
C GLU A 96 4.56 15.72 9.13
N GLY A 97 5.67 15.75 8.42
CA GLY A 97 7.00 15.48 8.99
C GLY A 97 7.09 14.15 9.73
N MET A 98 7.61 14.18 10.95
CA MET A 98 7.84 13.00 11.77
C MET A 98 6.53 12.27 12.14
N GLN A 99 5.46 13.01 12.41
CA GLN A 99 4.16 12.40 12.74
C GLN A 99 3.63 11.56 11.58
N ALA A 100 3.66 12.10 10.35
CA ALA A 100 3.25 11.37 9.17
C ALA A 100 4.14 10.14 8.94
N ALA A 101 5.47 10.33 9.00
CA ALA A 101 6.43 9.27 8.78
C ALA A 101 6.29 8.13 9.81
N PHE A 102 6.11 8.47 11.08
CA PHE A 102 5.91 7.50 12.16
C PHE A 102 4.57 6.77 11.99
N THR A 103 3.47 7.49 11.77
CA THR A 103 2.13 6.88 11.63
C THR A 103 2.07 5.92 10.45
N VAL A 104 2.59 6.31 9.28
CA VAL A 104 2.65 5.43 8.10
C VAL A 104 3.54 4.22 8.39
N GLY A 105 4.71 4.43 8.99
CA GLY A 105 5.66 3.34 9.30
C GLY A 105 5.11 2.35 10.32
N ALA A 106 4.50 2.86 11.39
CA ALA A 106 3.88 2.03 12.43
C ALA A 106 2.67 1.24 11.90
N SER A 107 1.83 1.87 11.08
CA SER A 107 0.69 1.20 10.45
C SER A 107 1.13 0.09 9.49
N LEU A 108 2.19 0.33 8.70
CA LEU A 108 2.77 -0.70 7.85
C LEU A 108 3.31 -1.86 8.70
N PHE A 109 4.05 -1.55 9.75
CA PHE A 109 4.63 -2.58 10.64
C PHE A 109 3.53 -3.45 11.28
N LEU A 110 2.49 -2.82 11.83
CA LEU A 110 1.34 -3.55 12.39
C LEU A 110 0.62 -4.39 11.32
N GLY A 111 0.44 -3.84 10.13
CA GLY A 111 -0.15 -4.55 9.00
C GLY A 111 0.66 -5.79 8.61
N VAL A 112 1.99 -5.68 8.54
CA VAL A 112 2.89 -6.81 8.27
C VAL A 112 2.80 -7.86 9.37
N LEU A 113 2.79 -7.46 10.65
CA LEU A 113 2.66 -8.41 11.76
C LEU A 113 1.36 -9.21 11.70
N VAL A 114 0.25 -8.56 11.35
CA VAL A 114 -1.05 -9.24 11.19
C VAL A 114 -1.03 -10.17 9.97
N ALA A 115 -0.53 -9.72 8.84
CA ALA A 115 -0.45 -10.55 7.63
C ALA A 115 0.49 -11.75 7.83
N ALA A 116 1.62 -11.57 8.51
CA ALA A 116 2.61 -12.61 8.76
C ALA A 116 2.10 -13.81 9.58
N MET A 117 0.90 -13.72 10.14
CA MET A 117 0.24 -14.88 10.79
C MET A 117 -0.13 -15.99 9.81
N ALA A 118 -0.35 -15.68 8.52
CA ALA A 118 -0.76 -16.67 7.52
C ALA A 118 -0.29 -16.35 6.09
N ALA A 119 0.43 -15.25 5.88
CA ALA A 119 0.83 -14.74 4.57
C ALA A 119 2.26 -14.19 4.61
N PRO A 120 2.91 -13.92 3.45
CA PRO A 120 4.21 -13.25 3.41
C PRO A 120 4.17 -11.82 3.97
N GLY A 121 3.01 -11.18 4.00
CA GLY A 121 2.88 -9.81 4.45
C GLY A 121 3.41 -8.80 3.45
N PHE A 122 3.18 -9.01 2.17
CA PHE A 122 3.62 -8.07 1.14
C PHE A 122 2.86 -6.74 1.23
N LEU A 123 1.55 -6.77 1.46
CA LEU A 123 0.65 -5.60 1.57
C LEU A 123 0.76 -4.63 0.38
N ASN A 124 1.42 -5.06 -0.69
CA ASN A 124 1.86 -4.19 -1.77
C ASN A 124 2.07 -5.01 -3.05
N PRO A 125 1.25 -4.83 -4.09
CA PRO A 125 1.43 -5.55 -5.35
C PRO A 125 2.81 -5.36 -6.01
N ALA A 126 3.43 -4.17 -5.87
CA ALA A 126 4.76 -3.94 -6.42
C ALA A 126 5.86 -4.69 -5.65
N VAL A 127 5.69 -4.88 -4.33
CA VAL A 127 6.59 -5.71 -3.52
C VAL A 127 6.39 -7.19 -3.83
N ALA A 128 5.15 -7.64 -4.04
CA ALA A 128 4.88 -9.01 -4.49
C ALA A 128 5.56 -9.31 -5.82
N LEU A 129 5.50 -8.36 -6.78
CA LEU A 129 6.21 -8.48 -8.06
C LEU A 129 7.72 -8.54 -7.87
N ALA A 130 8.29 -7.68 -7.02
CA ALA A 130 9.73 -7.67 -6.72
C ALA A 130 10.21 -8.96 -6.03
N ASN A 131 9.32 -9.73 -5.43
CA ASN A 131 9.59 -11.04 -4.83
C ASN A 131 9.15 -12.21 -5.71
N ASN A 132 8.99 -11.99 -7.01
CA ASN A 132 8.55 -13.01 -7.98
C ASN A 132 7.26 -13.76 -7.55
N SER A 133 6.40 -13.09 -6.78
CA SER A 133 5.18 -13.66 -6.15
C SER A 133 3.91 -12.95 -6.64
N TRP A 134 3.85 -12.68 -7.95
CA TRP A 134 2.72 -12.00 -8.59
C TRP A 134 1.59 -12.98 -8.87
N ASP A 135 0.59 -13.01 -8.01
CA ASP A 135 -0.59 -13.84 -8.13
C ASP A 135 -1.87 -13.09 -7.73
N ARG A 136 -3.04 -13.75 -7.87
CA ARG A 136 -4.34 -13.14 -7.56
C ARG A 136 -4.44 -12.71 -6.11
N THR A 137 -3.90 -13.49 -5.19
CA THR A 137 -3.96 -13.20 -3.75
C THR A 137 -3.11 -11.99 -3.41
N THR A 138 -1.85 -11.98 -3.85
CA THR A 138 -0.89 -10.91 -3.54
C THR A 138 -1.17 -9.60 -4.25
N VAL A 139 -2.06 -9.60 -5.25
CA VAL A 139 -2.52 -8.40 -5.95
C VAL A 139 -3.88 -7.94 -5.44
N ILE A 140 -4.90 -8.82 -5.44
CA ILE A 140 -6.28 -8.43 -5.16
C ILE A 140 -6.51 -8.17 -3.67
N ALA A 141 -5.94 -9.01 -2.78
CA ALA A 141 -6.16 -8.86 -1.35
C ALA A 141 -5.63 -7.51 -0.81
N PRO A 142 -4.38 -7.07 -1.13
CA PRO A 142 -3.92 -5.75 -0.74
C PRO A 142 -4.76 -4.60 -1.32
N LEU A 143 -5.20 -4.69 -2.58
CA LEU A 143 -6.07 -3.67 -3.19
C LEU A 143 -7.37 -3.52 -2.41
N LEU A 144 -8.08 -4.62 -2.16
CA LEU A 144 -9.32 -4.60 -1.40
C LEU A 144 -9.10 -4.16 0.05
N GLY A 145 -8.05 -4.66 0.70
CA GLY A 145 -7.71 -4.28 2.07
C GLY A 145 -7.49 -2.78 2.21
N SER A 146 -6.67 -2.19 1.34
CA SER A 146 -6.41 -0.74 1.34
C SER A 146 -7.68 0.08 1.12
N ILE A 147 -8.50 -0.29 0.13
CA ILE A 147 -9.77 0.39 -0.14
C ILE A 147 -10.67 0.32 1.09
N VAL A 148 -10.85 -0.85 1.68
CA VAL A 148 -11.69 -1.02 2.89
C VAL A 148 -11.14 -0.20 4.05
N GLY A 149 -9.86 -0.37 4.40
CA GLY A 149 -9.26 0.32 5.55
C GLY A 149 -9.33 1.84 5.45
N MET A 150 -9.02 2.39 4.28
CA MET A 150 -9.09 3.84 4.05
C MET A 150 -10.53 4.38 4.09
N ASN A 151 -11.49 3.67 3.49
CA ASN A 151 -12.88 4.11 3.48
C ASN A 151 -13.53 3.96 4.87
N VAL A 152 -13.18 2.93 5.64
CA VAL A 152 -13.59 2.80 7.05
C VAL A 152 -13.11 3.99 7.86
N TYR A 153 -11.81 4.35 7.76
CA TYR A 153 -11.31 5.56 8.42
C TYR A 153 -12.08 6.82 7.98
N SER A 154 -12.23 7.00 6.67
CA SER A 154 -12.90 8.18 6.11
C SER A 154 -14.34 8.32 6.58
N PHE A 155 -15.07 7.21 6.70
CA PHE A 155 -16.47 7.21 7.07
C PHE A 155 -16.70 7.47 8.58
N PHE A 156 -15.89 6.85 9.44
CA PHE A 156 -16.13 6.88 10.88
C PHE A 156 -15.32 7.94 11.63
N LEU A 157 -14.12 8.30 11.14
CA LEU A 157 -13.13 9.06 11.93
C LEU A 157 -12.58 10.29 11.22
N ALA A 158 -12.90 10.51 9.94
CA ALA A 158 -12.35 11.67 9.24
C ALA A 158 -12.85 12.98 9.85
N PRO A 159 -11.98 13.97 10.07
CA PRO A 159 -12.40 15.30 10.52
C PRO A 159 -13.40 15.92 9.54
N ALA A 160 -14.45 16.55 10.06
CA ALA A 160 -15.55 17.11 9.24
C ALA A 160 -15.05 18.06 8.12
N ASP A 161 -13.99 18.81 8.38
CA ASP A 161 -13.40 19.74 7.41
C ASP A 161 -12.65 19.04 6.26
N SER A 162 -12.15 17.82 6.48
CA SER A 162 -11.44 17.04 5.46
C SER A 162 -12.38 16.54 4.35
N LEU A 163 -13.67 16.42 4.64
CA LEU A 163 -14.73 15.96 3.73
C LEU A 163 -15.27 17.08 2.85
N LYS A 164 -15.21 18.35 3.31
CA LYS A 164 -15.71 19.53 2.57
C LYS A 164 -14.82 19.93 1.40
N SER A 165 -13.53 19.66 1.47
CA SER A 165 -12.53 19.99 0.43
C SER A 165 -12.74 19.19 -0.88
N SER A 166 -13.42 18.05 -0.84
CA SER A 166 -13.68 17.19 -2.01
C SER A 166 -14.80 17.69 -2.92
N LYS A 167 -15.65 18.65 -2.46
CA LYS A 167 -16.82 19.15 -3.23
C LYS A 167 -16.54 20.41 -4.05
N LYS A 168 -15.31 20.95 -4.02
CA LYS A 168 -14.95 22.24 -4.67
C LYS A 168 -13.96 22.11 -5.84
N LYS A 169 -13.77 20.90 -6.40
CA LYS A 169 -12.93 20.73 -7.61
C LYS A 169 -13.69 20.01 -8.71
#